data_a00118a37b3a2d4f1fce4f4236d39d59
#
_entry.id   a00118a37b3a2d4f1fce4f4236d39d59
#
_cell.length_a   1.000
_cell.length_b   1.000
_cell.length_c   1.000
_cell.angle_alpha   90.00
_cell.angle_beta   90.00
_cell.angle_gamma   90.00
#
_symmetry.space_group_name_H-M   'P 1'
#
loop_
_entity.id
_entity.type
_entity.pdbx_description
1 polymer ?
#
loop_
_entity_poly.entity_id
_entity_poly.type
_entity_poly.pdbx_seq_one_letter_code
_entity_poly.pdbx_strand_id
1 'polypeptide(L)'
;QYSWIDTVLSFIAFLGMTIPRFLLALIILYVLAFQLNVQEIGSFYSSRYGGQPYWPGWFDFNWAKLWNLIQHVWPVIAVATIGGLAYNMRVMRANLLDTLNAQYVETARAKGLSNGAVVMKHAVPNALHPLVAYQGVVLPYMLTGEIEVAIVFGLATIGPAIVGSMGIGDVYVTATL
;
A
#
# COMPACT_ATOMS: atom_id res chain seq x y z
N GLN A 1 7.92 24.59 -4.59
CA GLN A 1 9.14 23.84 -4.93
C GLN A 1 10.24 24.23 -3.94
N TYR A 2 11.01 23.25 -3.47
CA TYR A 2 12.08 23.44 -2.48
C TYR A 2 11.65 23.90 -1.08
N SER A 3 10.41 23.61 -0.68
CA SER A 3 9.99 23.78 0.71
C SER A 3 10.66 22.74 1.61
N TRP A 4 10.91 23.08 2.89
CA TRP A 4 11.39 22.13 3.90
C TRP A 4 10.51 20.87 3.96
N ILE A 5 9.18 21.02 3.82
CA ILE A 5 8.21 19.91 3.74
C ILE A 5 8.53 18.98 2.55
N ASP A 6 8.83 19.54 1.40
CA ASP A 6 9.18 18.82 0.18
C ASP A 6 10.45 17.97 0.38
N THR A 7 11.45 18.53 1.07
CA THR A 7 12.70 17.81 1.40
C THR A 7 12.44 16.65 2.36
N VAL A 8 11.66 16.86 3.42
CA VAL A 8 11.31 15.81 4.39
C VAL A 8 10.51 14.69 3.74
N LEU A 9 9.49 15.02 2.95
CA LEU A 9 8.69 14.03 2.22
C LEU A 9 9.53 13.23 1.23
N SER A 10 10.45 13.89 0.53
CA SER A 10 11.36 13.23 -0.40
C SER A 10 12.33 12.29 0.32
N PHE A 11 12.81 12.66 1.50
CA PHE A 11 13.67 11.81 2.33
C PHE A 11 12.92 10.56 2.84
N ILE A 12 11.70 10.73 3.34
CA ILE A 12 10.83 9.62 3.77
C ILE A 12 10.54 8.69 2.58
N ALA A 13 10.23 9.26 1.42
CA ALA A 13 10.00 8.49 0.21
C ALA A 13 11.25 7.70 -0.21
N PHE A 14 12.44 8.30 -0.12
CA PHE A 14 13.70 7.61 -0.41
C PHE A 14 13.95 6.44 0.55
N LEU A 15 13.75 6.64 1.84
CA LEU A 15 13.87 5.56 2.84
C LEU A 15 12.89 4.42 2.54
N GLY A 16 11.63 4.73 2.26
CA GLY A 16 10.60 3.73 1.95
C GLY A 16 10.89 2.91 0.68
N MET A 17 11.67 3.45 -0.26
CA MET A 17 12.10 2.71 -1.46
C MET A 17 13.35 1.86 -1.21
N THR A 18 14.20 2.26 -0.28
CA THR A 18 15.52 1.64 -0.05
C THR A 18 15.40 0.46 0.91
N ILE A 19 14.49 0.52 1.87
CA ILE A 19 14.30 -0.54 2.86
C ILE A 19 13.52 -1.71 2.23
N PRO A 20 14.06 -2.94 2.22
CA PRO A 20 13.31 -4.11 1.79
C PRO A 20 12.03 -4.29 2.59
N ARG A 21 10.93 -4.67 1.93
CA ARG A 21 9.60 -4.80 2.58
C ARG A 21 9.61 -5.76 3.76
N PHE A 22 10.29 -6.90 3.63
CA PHE A 22 10.39 -7.88 4.71
C PHE A 22 11.12 -7.30 5.94
N LEU A 23 12.16 -6.49 5.73
CA LEU A 23 12.88 -5.84 6.82
C LEU A 23 12.00 -4.79 7.52
N LEU A 24 11.25 -4.00 6.76
CA LEU A 24 10.29 -3.05 7.31
C LEU A 24 9.19 -3.79 8.11
N ALA A 25 8.71 -4.92 7.61
CA ALA A 25 7.75 -5.78 8.30
C ALA A 25 8.30 -6.29 9.64
N LEU A 26 9.56 -6.76 9.65
CA LEU A 26 10.23 -7.22 10.88
C LEU A 26 10.43 -6.08 11.89
N ILE A 27 10.79 -4.88 11.45
CA ILE A 27 10.94 -3.71 12.33
C ILE A 27 9.60 -3.36 12.97
N ILE A 28 8.54 -3.29 12.17
CA ILE A 28 7.19 -2.98 12.69
C ILE A 28 6.73 -4.08 13.64
N LEU A 29 6.91 -5.35 13.28
CA LEU A 29 6.60 -6.48 14.15
C LEU A 29 7.34 -6.40 15.49
N TYR A 30 8.63 -6.10 15.46
CA TYR A 30 9.45 -5.92 16.66
C TYR A 30 8.91 -4.79 17.55
N VAL A 31 8.60 -3.65 16.97
CA VAL A 31 8.04 -2.49 17.73
C VAL A 31 6.69 -2.86 18.34
N LEU A 32 5.81 -3.50 17.59
CA LEU A 32 4.50 -3.91 18.08
C LEU A 32 4.60 -4.94 19.21
N ALA A 33 5.43 -5.98 19.03
CA ALA A 33 5.53 -7.07 19.99
C ALA A 33 6.28 -6.66 21.27
N PHE A 34 7.42 -5.97 21.14
CA PHE A 34 8.32 -5.74 22.27
C PHE A 34 8.22 -4.35 22.88
N GLN A 35 7.88 -3.33 22.11
CA GLN A 35 7.75 -1.95 22.62
C GLN A 35 6.33 -1.60 23.03
N LEU A 36 5.35 -2.05 22.24
CA LEU A 36 3.93 -1.75 22.47
C LEU A 36 3.18 -2.92 23.14
N ASN A 37 3.84 -4.08 23.35
CA ASN A 37 3.26 -5.27 23.98
C ASN A 37 1.91 -5.70 23.36
N VAL A 38 1.80 -5.60 22.03
CA VAL A 38 0.62 -6.08 21.31
C VAL A 38 0.69 -7.61 21.26
N GLN A 39 -0.18 -8.30 22.00
CA GLN A 39 -0.09 -9.74 22.19
C GLN A 39 -0.69 -10.56 21.05
N GLU A 40 -1.66 -10.03 20.32
CA GLU A 40 -2.37 -10.75 19.26
C GLU A 40 -1.88 -10.33 17.87
N ILE A 41 -0.60 -10.60 17.58
CA ILE A 41 0.00 -10.40 16.26
C ILE A 41 0.04 -11.74 15.53
N GLY A 42 -0.31 -11.76 14.24
CA GLY A 42 -0.22 -12.98 13.43
C GLY A 42 -1.56 -13.65 13.16
N SER A 43 -2.65 -12.93 13.36
CA SER A 43 -3.98 -13.35 12.93
C SER A 43 -4.80 -12.16 12.44
N PHE A 44 -5.86 -12.43 11.66
CA PHE A 44 -6.77 -11.37 11.20
C PHE A 44 -7.68 -10.84 12.31
N TYR A 45 -7.90 -11.63 13.34
CA TYR A 45 -8.82 -11.31 14.44
C TYR A 45 -8.24 -11.80 15.76
N SER A 46 -8.58 -11.12 16.83
CA SER A 46 -8.39 -11.71 18.15
C SER A 46 -9.26 -12.95 18.33
N SER A 47 -8.85 -13.83 19.24
CA SER A 47 -9.52 -15.09 19.53
C SER A 47 -11.02 -14.95 19.81
N ARG A 48 -11.43 -13.80 20.39
CA ARG A 48 -12.82 -13.46 20.67
C ARG A 48 -13.68 -13.29 19.41
N TYR A 49 -13.13 -12.76 18.32
CA TYR A 49 -13.89 -12.38 17.12
C TYR A 49 -13.71 -13.35 15.96
N GLY A 50 -12.71 -14.24 15.98
CA GLY A 50 -12.40 -15.14 14.87
C GLY A 50 -13.57 -16.01 14.42
N GLY A 51 -14.35 -16.56 15.36
CA GLY A 51 -15.51 -17.41 15.06
C GLY A 51 -16.84 -16.68 14.88
N GLN A 52 -16.89 -15.36 15.08
CA GLN A 52 -18.16 -14.63 14.99
C GLN A 52 -18.53 -14.30 13.53
N PRO A 53 -19.83 -14.38 13.14
CA PRO A 53 -20.26 -13.92 11.83
C PRO A 53 -20.22 -12.39 11.75
N TYR A 54 -20.07 -11.85 10.51
CA TYR A 54 -20.23 -10.42 10.26
C TYR A 54 -21.69 -9.97 10.32
N TRP A 55 -22.62 -10.87 10.00
CA TRP A 55 -24.06 -10.64 9.98
C TRP A 55 -24.74 -11.62 10.94
N PRO A 56 -24.77 -11.33 12.24
CA PRO A 56 -25.47 -12.17 13.22
C PRO A 56 -27.00 -12.17 13.01
N GLY A 57 -27.54 -11.14 12.33
CA GLY A 57 -28.93 -11.00 11.92
C GLY A 57 -29.06 -10.35 10.55
N TRP A 58 -30.29 -10.30 9.99
CA TRP A 58 -30.52 -9.77 8.64
C TRP A 58 -30.14 -8.29 8.46
N PHE A 59 -30.13 -7.51 9.55
CA PHE A 59 -29.81 -6.07 9.54
C PHE A 59 -28.70 -5.68 10.50
N ASP A 60 -28.15 -6.61 11.27
CA ASP A 60 -27.16 -6.35 12.28
C ASP A 60 -25.75 -6.62 11.75
N PHE A 61 -25.01 -5.57 11.44
CA PHE A 61 -23.61 -5.69 11.07
C PHE A 61 -22.71 -5.60 12.29
N ASN A 62 -21.77 -6.53 12.41
CA ASN A 62 -20.82 -6.59 13.54
C ASN A 62 -19.66 -5.59 13.35
N TRP A 63 -19.89 -4.33 13.68
CA TRP A 63 -18.90 -3.26 13.63
C TRP A 63 -17.70 -3.52 14.53
N ALA A 64 -17.89 -4.19 15.66
CA ALA A 64 -16.80 -4.52 16.58
C ALA A 64 -15.82 -5.52 15.94
N LYS A 65 -16.32 -6.49 15.18
CA LYS A 65 -15.49 -7.41 14.40
C LYS A 65 -14.71 -6.70 13.31
N LEU A 66 -15.36 -5.78 12.59
CA LEU A 66 -14.68 -4.97 11.56
C LEU A 66 -13.57 -4.11 12.17
N TRP A 67 -13.84 -3.46 13.29
CA TRP A 67 -12.85 -2.66 14.00
C TRP A 67 -11.66 -3.51 14.46
N ASN A 68 -11.93 -4.70 15.00
CA ASN A 68 -10.89 -5.64 15.38
C ASN A 68 -10.03 -6.07 14.18
N LEU A 69 -10.63 -6.34 13.02
CA LEU A 69 -9.90 -6.61 11.77
C LEU A 69 -8.95 -5.45 11.41
N ILE A 70 -9.45 -4.21 11.43
CA ILE A 70 -8.65 -3.03 11.11
C ILE A 70 -7.45 -2.92 12.05
N GLN A 71 -7.66 -3.17 13.35
CA GLN A 71 -6.59 -3.15 14.36
C GLN A 71 -5.51 -4.21 14.12
N HIS A 72 -5.83 -5.33 13.47
CA HIS A 72 -4.87 -6.39 13.17
C HIS A 72 -4.19 -6.23 11.81
N VAL A 73 -4.89 -5.65 10.83
CA VAL A 73 -4.42 -5.56 9.43
C VAL A 73 -3.64 -4.27 9.16
N TRP A 74 -3.83 -3.19 9.95
CA TRP A 74 -3.16 -1.91 9.68
C TRP A 74 -1.63 -1.99 9.58
N PRO A 75 -0.89 -2.82 10.36
CA PRO A 75 0.57 -2.89 10.23
C PRO A 75 0.98 -3.45 8.87
N VAL A 76 0.26 -4.45 8.39
CA VAL A 76 0.45 -5.06 7.06
C VAL A 76 0.19 -4.04 5.97
N ILE A 77 -0.92 -3.29 6.07
CA ILE A 77 -1.24 -2.19 5.14
C ILE A 77 -0.16 -1.13 5.17
N ALA A 78 0.35 -0.76 6.34
CA ALA A 78 1.42 0.23 6.47
C ALA A 78 2.69 -0.21 5.72
N VAL A 79 3.15 -1.46 5.92
CA VAL A 79 4.31 -2.02 5.21
C VAL A 79 4.09 -2.03 3.69
N ALA A 80 2.94 -2.56 3.25
CA ALA A 80 2.61 -2.66 1.83
C ALA A 80 2.53 -1.28 1.15
N THR A 81 2.02 -0.28 1.86
CA THR A 81 1.76 1.05 1.32
C THR A 81 3.02 1.91 1.26
N ILE A 82 3.92 1.86 2.24
CA ILE A 82 5.08 2.75 2.34
C ILE A 82 5.95 2.68 1.08
N GLY A 83 6.32 1.47 0.63
CA GLY A 83 7.14 1.30 -0.56
C GLY A 83 6.46 1.77 -1.86
N GLY A 84 5.18 1.45 -2.01
CA GLY A 84 4.38 1.86 -3.17
C GLY A 84 4.13 3.37 -3.22
N LEU A 85 3.79 3.98 -2.10
CA LEU A 85 3.63 5.43 -1.99
C LEU A 85 4.91 6.17 -2.35
N ALA A 86 6.05 5.74 -1.82
CA ALA A 86 7.34 6.35 -2.07
C ALA A 86 7.67 6.39 -3.56
N TYR A 87 7.50 5.28 -4.27
CA TYR A 87 7.69 5.18 -5.72
C TYR A 87 6.72 6.10 -6.47
N ASN A 88 5.41 5.99 -6.19
CA ASN A 88 4.38 6.78 -6.86
C ASN A 88 4.55 8.28 -6.65
N MET A 89 4.92 8.72 -5.46
CA MET A 89 5.21 10.14 -5.17
C MET A 89 6.39 10.65 -5.99
N ARG A 90 7.47 9.87 -6.10
CA ARG A 90 8.65 10.25 -6.88
C ARG A 90 8.32 10.37 -8.37
N VAL A 91 7.62 9.37 -8.93
CA VAL A 91 7.24 9.35 -10.35
C VAL A 91 6.23 10.46 -10.64
N MET A 92 5.21 10.64 -9.78
CA MET A 92 4.24 11.71 -9.93
C MET A 92 4.89 13.09 -9.89
N ARG A 93 5.87 13.30 -9.00
CA ARG A 93 6.62 14.55 -8.93
C ARG A 93 7.38 14.83 -10.24
N ALA A 94 8.09 13.84 -10.79
CA ALA A 94 8.81 14.00 -12.04
C ALA A 94 7.86 14.33 -13.19
N ASN A 95 6.81 13.53 -13.38
CA ASN A 95 5.82 13.73 -14.42
C ASN A 95 5.10 15.08 -14.31
N LEU A 96 4.79 15.51 -13.07
CA LEU A 96 4.12 16.79 -12.86
C LEU A 96 5.04 17.97 -13.23
N LEU A 97 6.33 17.90 -12.88
CA LEU A 97 7.30 18.92 -13.26
C LEU A 97 7.44 19.04 -14.78
N ASP A 98 7.55 17.91 -15.47
CA ASP A 98 7.62 17.87 -16.93
C ASP A 98 6.34 18.44 -17.57
N THR A 99 5.18 18.05 -17.05
CA THR A 99 3.89 18.51 -17.53
C THR A 99 3.67 20.01 -17.32
N LEU A 100 4.12 20.56 -16.18
CA LEU A 100 4.00 21.99 -15.88
C LEU A 100 4.79 22.90 -16.84
N ASN A 101 5.81 22.35 -17.51
CA ASN A 101 6.61 23.02 -18.51
C ASN A 101 6.11 22.79 -19.96
N ALA A 102 5.02 22.04 -20.13
CA ALA A 102 4.47 21.75 -21.45
C ALA A 102 3.74 22.98 -22.06
N GLN A 103 3.82 23.15 -23.38
CA GLN A 103 3.26 24.28 -24.12
C GLN A 103 1.76 24.48 -23.91
N TYR A 104 0.98 23.39 -23.78
CA TYR A 104 -0.47 23.48 -23.52
C TYR A 104 -0.79 24.04 -22.13
N VAL A 105 0.08 23.84 -21.15
CA VAL A 105 -0.05 24.43 -19.81
C VAL A 105 0.26 25.93 -19.85
N GLU A 106 1.28 26.33 -20.59
CA GLU A 106 1.58 27.75 -20.84
C GLU A 106 0.43 28.44 -21.57
N THR A 107 -0.14 27.79 -22.58
CA THR A 107 -1.33 28.28 -23.28
C THR A 107 -2.52 28.48 -22.32
N ALA A 108 -2.75 27.58 -21.40
CA ALA A 108 -3.80 27.67 -20.39
C ALA A 108 -3.57 28.87 -19.45
N ARG A 109 -2.32 29.15 -19.06
CA ARG A 109 -1.95 30.35 -18.28
C ARG A 109 -2.15 31.62 -19.06
N ALA A 110 -1.76 31.65 -20.34
CA ALA A 110 -1.94 32.78 -21.23
C ALA A 110 -3.42 33.13 -21.45
N LYS A 111 -4.33 32.17 -21.37
CA LYS A 111 -5.79 32.36 -21.39
C LYS A 111 -6.36 32.93 -20.08
N GLY A 112 -5.53 33.23 -19.09
CA GLY A 112 -5.94 33.82 -17.83
C GLY A 112 -6.53 32.86 -16.79
N LEU A 113 -6.35 31.56 -16.95
CA LEU A 113 -6.79 30.59 -15.96
C LEU A 113 -5.97 30.75 -14.67
N SER A 114 -6.63 30.57 -13.52
CA SER A 114 -5.95 30.59 -12.22
C SER A 114 -4.94 29.45 -12.11
N ASN A 115 -3.84 29.65 -11.38
CA ASN A 115 -2.81 28.62 -11.18
C ASN A 115 -3.37 27.30 -10.66
N GLY A 116 -4.34 27.32 -9.75
CA GLY A 116 -5.01 26.14 -9.24
C GLY A 116 -5.76 25.37 -10.33
N ALA A 117 -6.51 26.08 -11.18
CA ALA A 117 -7.23 25.50 -12.30
C ALA A 117 -6.26 24.89 -13.35
N VAL A 118 -5.17 25.58 -13.64
CA VAL A 118 -4.13 25.10 -14.56
C VAL A 118 -3.52 23.78 -14.03
N VAL A 119 -3.14 23.76 -12.77
CA VAL A 119 -2.54 22.54 -12.16
C VAL A 119 -3.54 21.40 -12.12
N MET A 120 -4.73 21.60 -11.52
CA MET A 120 -5.67 20.50 -11.26
C MET A 120 -6.38 20.00 -12.52
N LYS A 121 -6.64 20.89 -13.50
CA LYS A 121 -7.42 20.52 -14.69
C LYS A 121 -6.55 20.14 -15.89
N HIS A 122 -5.34 20.69 -15.97
CA HIS A 122 -4.48 20.47 -17.14
C HIS A 122 -3.19 19.73 -16.84
N ALA A 123 -2.54 19.97 -15.69
CA ALA A 123 -1.27 19.31 -15.39
C ALA A 123 -1.45 17.96 -14.71
N VAL A 124 -2.21 17.87 -13.63
CA VAL A 124 -2.38 16.66 -12.82
C VAL A 124 -2.95 15.48 -13.62
N PRO A 125 -4.02 15.59 -14.42
CA PRO A 125 -4.56 14.48 -15.17
C PRO A 125 -3.54 13.88 -16.14
N ASN A 126 -2.78 14.72 -16.83
CA ASN A 126 -1.76 14.25 -17.76
C ASN A 126 -0.55 13.61 -17.06
N ALA A 127 -0.14 14.17 -15.92
CA ALA A 127 0.93 13.60 -15.10
C ALA A 127 0.56 12.27 -14.47
N LEU A 128 -0.75 11.98 -14.26
CA LEU A 128 -1.24 10.71 -13.72
C LEU A 128 -1.24 9.57 -14.74
N HIS A 129 -1.33 9.85 -16.04
CA HIS A 129 -1.44 8.82 -17.07
C HIS A 129 -0.35 7.73 -16.98
N PRO A 130 0.95 8.04 -16.87
CA PRO A 130 1.98 7.02 -16.74
C PRO A 130 1.85 6.18 -15.47
N LEU A 131 1.39 6.79 -14.36
CA LEU A 131 1.16 6.07 -13.10
C LEU A 131 0.01 5.07 -13.22
N VAL A 132 -1.10 5.46 -13.83
CA VAL A 132 -2.25 4.57 -14.07
C VAL A 132 -1.85 3.40 -14.98
N ALA A 133 -1.12 3.67 -16.07
CA ALA A 133 -0.62 2.63 -16.95
C ALA A 133 0.32 1.66 -16.21
N TYR A 134 1.18 2.17 -15.34
CA TYR A 134 2.11 1.36 -14.56
C TYR A 134 1.40 0.45 -13.56
N GLN A 135 0.22 0.80 -13.04
CA GLN A 135 -0.53 -0.06 -12.13
C GLN A 135 -0.85 -1.43 -12.76
N GLY A 136 -1.11 -1.49 -14.07
CA GLY A 136 -1.31 -2.77 -14.77
C GLY A 136 -0.10 -3.70 -14.69
N VAL A 137 1.11 -3.15 -14.68
CA VAL A 137 2.37 -3.90 -14.54
C VAL A 137 2.61 -4.30 -13.08
N VAL A 138 2.20 -3.46 -12.13
CA VAL A 138 2.44 -3.67 -10.69
C VAL A 138 1.53 -4.76 -10.11
N LEU A 139 0.32 -4.96 -10.65
CA LEU A 139 -0.66 -5.92 -10.11
C LEU A 139 -0.07 -7.32 -9.84
N PRO A 140 0.65 -7.98 -10.76
CA PRO A 140 1.29 -9.27 -10.49
C PRO A 140 2.34 -9.21 -9.37
N TYR A 141 3.08 -8.11 -9.28
CA TYR A 141 4.10 -7.92 -8.23
C TYR A 141 3.52 -7.66 -6.85
N MET A 142 2.27 -7.20 -6.76
CA MET A 142 1.59 -7.03 -5.48
C MET A 142 1.39 -8.37 -4.76
N LEU A 143 1.12 -9.45 -5.50
CA LEU A 143 1.00 -10.80 -4.93
C LEU A 143 2.32 -11.27 -4.31
N THR A 144 3.44 -11.07 -5.00
CA THR A 144 4.77 -11.43 -4.46
C THR A 144 5.10 -10.65 -3.19
N GLY A 145 4.83 -9.34 -3.18
CA GLY A 145 5.07 -8.51 -1.99
C GLY A 145 4.15 -8.84 -0.81
N GLU A 146 2.96 -9.34 -1.08
CA GLU A 146 2.03 -9.84 -0.07
C GLU A 146 2.57 -11.08 0.62
N ILE A 147 3.13 -12.04 -0.13
CA ILE A 147 3.72 -13.27 0.40
C ILE A 147 4.76 -12.98 1.49
N GLU A 148 5.70 -12.08 1.22
CA GLU A 148 6.77 -11.72 2.16
C GLU A 148 6.20 -11.17 3.47
N VAL A 149 5.25 -10.24 3.38
CA VAL A 149 4.66 -9.57 4.54
C VAL A 149 3.76 -10.52 5.31
N ALA A 150 2.97 -11.35 4.62
CA ALA A 150 2.08 -12.32 5.24
C ALA A 150 2.86 -13.38 6.03
N ILE A 151 4.00 -13.85 5.49
CA ILE A 151 4.88 -14.80 6.21
C ILE A 151 5.44 -14.16 7.48
N VAL A 152 5.94 -12.92 7.42
CA VAL A 152 6.50 -12.22 8.57
C VAL A 152 5.46 -12.01 9.67
N PHE A 153 4.24 -11.62 9.30
CA PHE A 153 3.14 -11.42 10.25
C PHE A 153 2.38 -12.70 10.60
N GLY A 154 2.73 -13.86 10.02
CA GLY A 154 2.05 -15.13 10.28
C GLY A 154 0.59 -15.17 9.81
N LEU A 155 0.22 -14.39 8.79
CA LEU A 155 -1.15 -14.31 8.29
C LEU A 155 -1.48 -15.46 7.35
N ALA A 156 -2.64 -16.09 7.56
CA ALA A 156 -3.14 -17.16 6.69
C ALA A 156 -3.81 -16.55 5.44
N THR A 157 -2.98 -16.18 4.45
CA THR A 157 -3.40 -15.65 3.15
C THR A 157 -3.06 -16.61 2.02
N ILE A 158 -3.42 -16.25 0.78
CA ILE A 158 -3.12 -17.04 -0.42
C ILE A 158 -1.59 -17.21 -0.60
N GLY A 159 -0.79 -16.19 -0.31
CA GLY A 159 0.65 -16.23 -0.49
C GLY A 159 1.35 -17.34 0.28
N PRO A 160 1.26 -17.40 1.61
CA PRO A 160 1.77 -18.53 2.41
C PRO A 160 1.18 -19.89 2.01
N ALA A 161 -0.08 -19.95 1.56
CA ALA A 161 -0.69 -21.18 1.08
C ALA A 161 0.00 -21.71 -0.19
N ILE A 162 0.29 -20.81 -1.15
CA ILE A 162 1.07 -21.16 -2.36
C ILE A 162 2.46 -21.69 -1.97
N VAL A 163 3.19 -20.95 -1.13
CA VAL A 163 4.53 -21.38 -0.70
C VAL A 163 4.50 -22.70 0.03
N GLY A 164 3.50 -22.91 0.90
CA GLY A 164 3.30 -24.17 1.61
C GLY A 164 3.03 -25.35 0.67
N SER A 165 2.14 -25.17 -0.33
CA SER A 165 1.83 -26.21 -1.32
C SER A 165 3.05 -26.56 -2.20
N MET A 166 3.86 -25.56 -2.57
CA MET A 166 5.12 -25.79 -3.27
C MET A 166 6.09 -26.60 -2.42
N GLY A 167 6.20 -26.31 -1.12
CA GLY A 167 7.09 -27.00 -0.19
C GLY A 167 6.78 -28.49 -0.02
N ILE A 168 5.52 -28.90 -0.09
CA ILE A 168 5.06 -30.29 -0.01
C ILE A 168 4.92 -30.96 -1.39
N GLY A 169 5.18 -30.23 -2.49
CA GLY A 169 5.08 -30.75 -3.84
C GLY A 169 3.65 -30.95 -4.35
N ASP A 170 2.66 -30.29 -3.76
CA ASP A 170 1.27 -30.35 -4.22
C ASP A 170 1.06 -29.46 -5.45
N VAL A 171 1.26 -30.06 -6.61
CA VAL A 171 1.16 -29.38 -7.92
C VAL A 171 -0.27 -28.91 -8.19
N TYR A 172 -1.28 -29.65 -7.75
CA TYR A 172 -2.68 -29.29 -8.01
C TYR A 172 -3.09 -28.05 -7.24
N VAL A 173 -2.81 -28.00 -5.95
CA VAL A 173 -3.09 -26.80 -5.14
C VAL A 173 -2.27 -25.61 -5.61
N THR A 174 -0.99 -25.79 -5.91
CA THR A 174 -0.12 -24.72 -6.41
C THR A 174 -0.61 -24.13 -7.75
N ALA A 175 -1.16 -24.95 -8.62
CA ALA A 175 -1.66 -24.51 -9.94
C ALA A 175 -3.07 -23.89 -9.89
N THR A 176 -3.82 -24.12 -8.82
CA THR A 176 -5.21 -23.61 -8.67
C THR A 176 -5.29 -22.34 -7.82
N LEU A 177 -4.30 -22.05 -7.00
CA LEU A 177 -4.18 -20.81 -6.22
C LEU A 177 -3.50 -19.70 -7.02
#